data_ab59c7da58f5cc031bd261d66497c294
#
_entry.id   ab59c7da58f5cc031bd261d66497c294
#
_cell.length_a   1.000
_cell.length_b   1.000
_cell.length_c   1.000
_cell.angle_alpha   90.00
_cell.angle_beta   90.00
_cell.angle_gamma   90.00
#
_symmetry.space_group_name_H-M   'P 1'
#
loop_
_entity.id
_entity.type
_entity.pdbx_description
1 polymer ?
#
loop_
_entity_poly.entity_id
_entity_poly.type
_entity_poly.pdbx_seq_one_letter_code
_entity_poly.pdbx_strand_id
1 'polypeptide(L)'
;DKEGNYKISSQLEKAYRDGIPNQFQKDFIEVDKRVNLLYSALEGKVLRIFPVPGDKNNKWVSYPEIQDTNFTGPDSLYVNNVLPLYFQSLRSAKKSGDYTNADNLLESLKGYQKRYGEMIVPSENKIKSEILYNKYDVFKKIFSWYLYAGLFLFLILIIQIFNRKKVFVYL
;
A
#
# COMPACT_ATOMS: atom_id res chain seq x y z
N ASP A 1 23.96 -17.10 7.59
CA ASP A 1 24.90 -18.15 7.99
C ASP A 1 24.71 -18.46 9.48
N LYS A 2 25.54 -19.34 10.04
CA LYS A 2 25.48 -19.70 11.48
C LYS A 2 25.84 -18.55 12.43
N GLU A 3 26.45 -17.51 11.92
CA GLU A 3 26.88 -16.31 12.66
C GLU A 3 25.86 -15.15 12.56
N GLY A 4 24.72 -15.41 11.94
CA GLY A 4 23.67 -14.40 11.75
C GLY A 4 23.90 -13.44 10.59
N ASN A 5 24.96 -13.64 9.80
CA ASN A 5 25.23 -12.78 8.64
C ASN A 5 24.41 -13.20 7.42
N TYR A 6 24.01 -12.25 6.64
CA TYR A 6 23.29 -12.49 5.38
C TYR A 6 24.24 -13.12 4.35
N LYS A 7 23.98 -14.37 3.94
CA LYS A 7 24.90 -15.19 3.12
C LYS A 7 25.36 -14.53 1.82
N ILE A 8 24.54 -13.64 1.27
CA ILE A 8 24.78 -13.01 -0.03
C ILE A 8 25.27 -11.55 0.09
N SER A 9 25.65 -11.11 1.31
CA SER A 9 26.07 -9.73 1.57
C SER A 9 27.20 -9.26 0.65
N SER A 10 28.22 -10.11 0.42
CA SER A 10 29.37 -9.74 -0.41
C SER A 10 29.02 -9.55 -1.88
N GLN A 11 28.11 -10.36 -2.41
CA GLN A 11 27.62 -10.23 -3.78
C GLN A 11 26.71 -9.02 -3.92
N LEU A 12 25.89 -8.76 -2.91
CA LEU A 12 24.99 -7.63 -2.86
C LEU A 12 25.78 -6.31 -2.81
N GLU A 13 26.82 -6.25 -1.97
CA GLU A 13 27.71 -5.08 -1.87
C GLU A 13 28.37 -4.75 -3.21
N LYS A 14 28.85 -5.76 -3.93
CA LYS A 14 29.40 -5.58 -5.29
C LYS A 14 28.34 -5.04 -6.25
N ALA A 15 27.11 -5.59 -6.19
CA ALA A 15 26.02 -5.16 -7.06
C ALA A 15 25.61 -3.70 -6.84
N TYR A 16 25.69 -3.21 -5.60
CA TYR A 16 25.39 -1.80 -5.27
C TYR A 16 26.56 -0.83 -5.53
N ARG A 17 27.81 -1.31 -5.53
CA ARG A 17 28.99 -0.48 -5.81
C ARG A 17 29.18 -0.14 -7.30
N ASP A 18 28.72 -1.00 -8.19
CA ASP A 18 28.87 -0.77 -9.62
C ASP A 18 27.97 0.38 -10.09
N GLY A 19 28.56 1.42 -10.65
CA GLY A 19 27.83 2.60 -11.13
C GLY A 19 26.82 2.29 -12.25
N ILE A 20 27.06 1.23 -13.03
CA ILE A 20 26.14 0.71 -14.05
C ILE A 20 26.00 -0.79 -13.86
N PRO A 21 25.02 -1.25 -13.06
CA PRO A 21 24.83 -2.65 -12.79
C PRO A 21 24.39 -3.40 -14.06
N ASN A 22 24.96 -4.59 -14.30
CA ASN A 22 24.53 -5.49 -15.35
C ASN A 22 23.15 -6.12 -15.02
N GLN A 23 22.56 -6.87 -15.97
CA GLN A 23 21.23 -7.44 -15.78
C GLN A 23 21.14 -8.36 -14.56
N PHE A 24 22.13 -9.23 -14.36
CA PHE A 24 22.18 -10.13 -13.20
C PHE A 24 22.19 -9.35 -11.88
N GLN A 25 23.01 -8.30 -11.81
CA GLN A 25 23.07 -7.44 -10.62
C GLN A 25 21.75 -6.70 -10.35
N LYS A 26 21.06 -6.24 -11.40
CA LYS A 26 19.72 -5.61 -11.28
C LYS A 26 18.70 -6.59 -10.73
N ASP A 27 18.65 -7.79 -11.29
CA ASP A 27 17.72 -8.84 -10.84
C ASP A 27 18.02 -9.26 -9.39
N PHE A 28 19.31 -9.33 -9.05
CA PHE A 28 19.75 -9.66 -7.70
C PHE A 28 19.36 -8.61 -6.67
N ILE A 29 19.54 -7.33 -6.99
CA ILE A 29 19.10 -6.19 -6.16
C ILE A 29 17.56 -6.20 -6.02
N GLU A 30 16.84 -6.52 -7.09
CA GLU A 30 15.37 -6.58 -7.03
C GLU A 30 14.88 -7.71 -6.12
N VAL A 31 15.50 -8.89 -6.20
CA VAL A 31 15.19 -10.01 -5.30
C VAL A 31 15.47 -9.63 -3.85
N ASP A 32 16.61 -9.00 -3.57
CA ASP A 32 16.96 -8.53 -2.23
C ASP A 32 15.93 -7.54 -1.68
N LYS A 33 15.50 -6.56 -2.47
CA LYS A 33 14.43 -5.62 -2.08
C LYS A 33 13.13 -6.35 -1.72
N ARG A 34 12.74 -7.36 -2.49
CA ARG A 34 11.53 -8.16 -2.21
C ARG A 34 11.66 -8.96 -0.93
N VAL A 35 12.84 -9.56 -0.67
CA VAL A 35 13.12 -10.30 0.58
C VAL A 35 13.08 -9.36 1.77
N ASN A 36 13.72 -8.19 1.67
CA ASN A 36 13.72 -7.19 2.74
C ASN A 36 12.31 -6.64 3.02
N LEU A 37 11.49 -6.45 1.98
CA LEU A 37 10.08 -6.05 2.14
C LEU A 37 9.28 -7.14 2.87
N LEU A 38 9.45 -8.40 2.49
CA LEU A 38 8.81 -9.53 3.17
C LEU A 38 9.24 -9.61 4.64
N TYR A 39 10.53 -9.48 4.91
CA TYR A 39 11.07 -9.48 6.27
C TYR A 39 10.48 -8.33 7.10
N SER A 40 10.46 -7.12 6.55
CA SER A 40 9.86 -5.95 7.21
C SER A 40 8.36 -6.14 7.46
N ALA A 41 7.65 -6.84 6.56
CA ALA A 41 6.23 -7.17 6.76
C ALA A 41 6.05 -8.18 7.89
N LEU A 42 6.88 -9.22 7.96
CA LEU A 42 6.84 -10.22 9.03
C LEU A 42 7.18 -9.62 10.41
N GLU A 43 8.09 -8.65 10.45
CA GLU A 43 8.40 -7.89 11.66
C GLU A 43 7.32 -6.86 12.04
N GLY A 44 6.32 -6.65 11.19
CA GLY A 44 5.26 -5.66 11.43
C GLY A 44 5.66 -4.20 11.16
N LYS A 45 6.85 -3.94 10.63
CA LYS A 45 7.38 -2.59 10.34
C LYS A 45 6.63 -1.86 9.20
N VAL A 46 5.94 -2.60 8.35
CA VAL A 46 5.19 -2.03 7.21
C VAL A 46 3.93 -1.30 7.67
N LEU A 47 3.31 -1.76 8.77
CA LEU A 47 2.03 -1.24 9.26
C LEU A 47 2.26 -0.04 10.21
N ARG A 48 2.46 1.14 9.65
CA ARG A 48 2.54 2.38 10.41
C ARG A 48 1.16 2.91 10.71
N ILE A 49 0.60 2.49 11.83
CA ILE A 49 -0.79 2.77 12.23
C ILE A 49 -0.91 3.67 13.45
N PHE A 50 0.19 4.04 14.09
CA PHE A 50 0.19 4.90 15.28
C PHE A 50 0.71 6.29 14.94
N PRO A 51 -0.16 7.32 14.85
CA PRO A 51 0.29 8.71 14.76
C PRO A 51 0.98 9.13 16.05
N VAL A 52 2.09 9.86 15.91
CA VAL A 52 2.85 10.38 17.06
C VAL A 52 2.23 11.72 17.49
N PRO A 53 1.72 11.83 18.73
CA PRO A 53 1.11 13.07 19.21
C PRO A 53 2.07 14.26 19.15
N GLY A 54 1.65 15.36 18.54
CA GLY A 54 2.43 16.60 18.52
C GLY A 54 3.67 16.60 17.63
N ASP A 55 3.89 15.57 16.82
CA ASP A 55 4.99 15.55 15.85
C ASP A 55 4.73 16.56 14.73
N LYS A 56 5.70 17.47 14.46
CA LYS A 56 5.59 18.54 13.45
C LYS A 56 5.45 18.02 12.01
N ASN A 57 5.97 16.82 11.75
CA ASN A 57 5.93 16.18 10.45
C ASN A 57 4.78 15.17 10.32
N ASN A 58 3.89 15.13 11.31
CA ASN A 58 2.78 14.17 11.39
C ASN A 58 3.28 12.71 11.19
N LYS A 59 4.35 12.36 11.89
CA LYS A 59 4.98 11.04 11.82
C LYS A 59 4.02 9.95 12.30
N TRP A 60 3.96 8.87 11.54
CA TRP A 60 3.27 7.63 11.93
C TRP A 60 4.30 6.53 12.10
N VAL A 61 4.11 5.69 13.11
CA VAL A 61 5.03 4.60 13.43
C VAL A 61 4.32 3.25 13.44
N SER A 62 5.09 2.21 13.22
CA SER A 62 4.66 0.83 13.36
C SER A 62 4.80 0.35 14.80
N TYR A 63 4.19 -0.80 15.12
CA TYR A 63 4.25 -1.34 16.49
C TYR A 63 5.69 -1.57 16.99
N PRO A 64 6.64 -2.15 16.22
CA PRO A 64 8.04 -2.26 16.65
C PRO A 64 8.74 -0.92 16.88
N GLU A 65 8.35 0.14 16.12
CA GLU A 65 8.96 1.47 16.25
C GLU A 65 8.47 2.26 17.48
N ILE A 66 7.47 1.75 18.21
CA ILE A 66 6.94 2.41 19.41
C ILE A 66 8.02 2.59 20.47
N GLN A 67 8.89 1.59 20.64
CA GLN A 67 9.95 1.61 21.65
C GLN A 67 10.99 2.71 21.40
N ASP A 68 11.22 3.05 20.13
CA ASP A 68 12.16 4.09 19.70
C ASP A 68 11.48 5.48 19.59
N THR A 69 10.20 5.57 19.98
CA THR A 69 9.41 6.78 19.84
C THR A 69 8.94 7.28 21.21
N ASN A 70 9.05 8.57 21.45
CA ASN A 70 8.70 9.19 22.73
C ASN A 70 7.16 9.35 22.88
N PHE A 71 6.46 8.24 23.09
CA PHE A 71 5.08 8.31 23.61
C PHE A 71 5.10 8.51 25.11
N THR A 72 4.24 9.40 25.62
CA THR A 72 4.21 9.75 27.04
C THR A 72 2.83 9.51 27.65
N GLY A 73 2.80 9.28 28.98
CA GLY A 73 1.56 9.17 29.73
C GLY A 73 0.59 8.09 29.23
N PRO A 74 -0.72 8.41 29.19
CA PRO A 74 -1.76 7.47 28.77
C PRO A 74 -1.58 6.95 27.33
N ASP A 75 -1.04 7.78 26.43
CA ASP A 75 -0.83 7.39 25.03
C ASP A 75 0.20 6.27 24.90
N SER A 76 1.28 6.31 25.71
CA SER A 76 2.26 5.24 25.75
C SER A 76 1.64 3.91 26.19
N LEU A 77 0.83 3.93 27.24
CA LEU A 77 0.12 2.72 27.70
C LEU A 77 -0.84 2.19 26.63
N TYR A 78 -1.54 3.09 25.94
CA TYR A 78 -2.49 2.72 24.89
C TYR A 78 -1.80 2.03 23.72
N VAL A 79 -0.79 2.67 23.08
CA VAL A 79 -0.15 2.15 21.88
C VAL A 79 0.59 0.83 22.12
N ASN A 80 1.17 0.65 23.31
CA ASN A 80 1.85 -0.60 23.68
C ASN A 80 0.89 -1.78 23.88
N ASN A 81 -0.37 -1.53 24.28
CA ASN A 81 -1.30 -2.58 24.66
C ASN A 81 -2.39 -2.87 23.63
N VAL A 82 -2.79 -1.91 22.81
CA VAL A 82 -3.97 -2.06 21.91
C VAL A 82 -3.83 -3.23 20.94
N LEU A 83 -2.68 -3.44 20.30
CA LEU A 83 -2.47 -4.55 19.37
C LEU A 83 -2.40 -5.91 20.06
N PRO A 84 -1.63 -6.11 21.12
CA PRO A 84 -1.66 -7.35 21.90
C PRO A 84 -3.05 -7.72 22.36
N LEU A 85 -3.83 -6.77 22.90
CA LEU A 85 -5.20 -6.99 23.33
C LEU A 85 -6.13 -7.33 22.15
N TYR A 86 -5.95 -6.67 21.02
CA TYR A 86 -6.70 -6.96 19.80
C TYR A 86 -6.48 -8.40 19.33
N PHE A 87 -5.22 -8.84 19.23
CA PHE A 87 -4.91 -10.22 18.83
C PHE A 87 -5.39 -11.25 19.85
N GLN A 88 -5.35 -10.93 21.13
CA GLN A 88 -5.92 -11.77 22.18
C GLN A 88 -7.44 -11.90 22.01
N SER A 89 -8.14 -10.77 21.78
CA SER A 89 -9.59 -10.74 21.54
C SER A 89 -9.98 -11.54 20.30
N LEU A 90 -9.21 -11.45 19.20
CA LEU A 90 -9.43 -12.26 18.00
C LEU A 90 -9.28 -13.77 18.26
N ARG A 91 -8.27 -14.17 19.06
CA ARG A 91 -8.08 -15.58 19.43
C ARG A 91 -9.27 -16.10 20.25
N SER A 92 -9.80 -15.27 21.15
CA SER A 92 -10.98 -15.61 21.94
C SER A 92 -12.23 -15.66 21.08
N ALA A 93 -12.43 -14.68 20.22
CA ALA A 93 -13.54 -14.58 19.27
C ALA A 93 -13.62 -15.78 18.32
N LYS A 94 -12.47 -16.28 17.86
CA LYS A 94 -12.39 -17.48 17.01
C LYS A 94 -12.99 -18.72 17.71
N LYS A 95 -12.94 -18.78 19.04
CA LYS A 95 -13.49 -19.91 19.84
C LYS A 95 -14.97 -19.70 20.20
N SER A 96 -15.35 -18.47 20.52
CA SER A 96 -16.70 -18.13 20.98
C SER A 96 -17.67 -17.73 19.87
N GLY A 97 -17.15 -17.28 18.72
CA GLY A 97 -17.94 -16.66 17.65
C GLY A 97 -18.29 -15.19 17.90
N ASP A 98 -17.94 -14.62 19.05
CA ASP A 98 -18.23 -13.23 19.41
C ASP A 98 -17.02 -12.33 19.20
N TYR A 99 -17.12 -11.42 18.23
CA TYR A 99 -16.07 -10.46 17.83
C TYR A 99 -16.24 -9.07 18.45
N THR A 100 -17.23 -8.84 19.31
CA THR A 100 -17.56 -7.52 19.87
C THR A 100 -16.35 -6.83 20.51
N ASN A 101 -15.55 -7.56 21.30
CA ASN A 101 -14.36 -6.97 21.93
C ASN A 101 -13.27 -6.59 20.92
N ALA A 102 -13.08 -7.39 19.88
CA ALA A 102 -12.11 -7.06 18.82
C ALA A 102 -12.57 -5.83 18.01
N ASP A 103 -13.85 -5.73 17.71
CA ASP A 103 -14.45 -4.59 17.00
C ASP A 103 -14.33 -3.30 17.82
N ASN A 104 -14.59 -3.36 19.13
CA ASN A 104 -14.43 -2.23 20.05
C ASN A 104 -12.98 -1.73 20.09
N LEU A 105 -11.98 -2.62 20.06
CA LEU A 105 -10.57 -2.24 20.02
C LEU A 105 -10.19 -1.62 18.67
N LEU A 106 -10.74 -2.07 17.55
CA LEU A 106 -10.55 -1.43 16.23
C LEU A 106 -11.17 -0.04 16.20
N GLU A 107 -12.39 0.14 16.72
CA GLU A 107 -13.02 1.47 16.80
C GLU A 107 -12.22 2.40 17.71
N SER A 108 -11.67 1.91 18.82
CA SER A 108 -10.77 2.65 19.68
C SER A 108 -9.51 3.10 18.91
N LEU A 109 -8.91 2.21 18.11
CA LEU A 109 -7.75 2.54 17.29
C LEU A 109 -8.08 3.61 16.23
N LYS A 110 -9.24 3.50 15.57
CA LYS A 110 -9.73 4.54 14.65
C LYS A 110 -9.91 5.90 15.35
N GLY A 111 -10.45 5.87 16.57
CA GLY A 111 -10.59 7.07 17.40
C GLY A 111 -9.24 7.73 17.71
N TYR A 112 -8.24 6.92 18.08
CA TYR A 112 -6.88 7.37 18.30
C TYR A 112 -6.26 7.99 17.03
N GLN A 113 -6.40 7.30 15.90
CA GLN A 113 -5.93 7.79 14.61
C GLN A 113 -6.59 9.09 14.16
N LYS A 114 -7.90 9.25 14.37
CA LYS A 114 -8.60 10.50 14.12
C LYS A 114 -8.08 11.63 15.01
N ARG A 115 -7.89 11.36 16.30
CA ARG A 115 -7.46 12.38 17.27
C ARG A 115 -6.09 12.98 16.96
N TYR A 116 -5.14 12.14 16.54
CA TYR A 116 -3.74 12.57 16.36
C TYR A 116 -3.28 12.60 14.90
N GLY A 117 -4.07 12.06 13.97
CA GLY A 117 -3.75 12.00 12.55
C GLY A 117 -4.71 12.74 11.63
N GLU A 118 -5.63 13.56 12.18
CA GLU A 118 -6.72 14.21 11.43
C GLU A 118 -6.24 15.01 10.21
N MET A 119 -5.07 15.65 10.31
CA MET A 119 -4.51 16.42 9.19
C MET A 119 -4.11 15.57 7.97
N ILE A 120 -3.87 14.28 8.14
CA ILE A 120 -3.38 13.41 7.06
C ILE A 120 -4.43 12.38 6.64
N VAL A 121 -5.31 11.98 7.56
CA VAL A 121 -6.34 10.97 7.25
C VAL A 121 -7.33 11.53 6.24
N PRO A 122 -7.42 10.96 5.04
CA PRO A 122 -8.34 11.44 4.03
C PRO A 122 -9.80 11.24 4.47
N SER A 123 -10.68 12.11 4.01
CA SER A 123 -12.12 11.97 4.29
C SER A 123 -12.67 10.65 3.77
N GLU A 124 -13.71 10.12 4.42
CA GLU A 124 -14.35 8.84 4.02
C GLU A 124 -14.81 8.86 2.56
N ASN A 125 -15.28 10.00 2.06
CA ASN A 125 -15.67 10.15 0.66
C ASN A 125 -14.49 10.00 -0.28
N LYS A 126 -13.32 10.51 0.07
CA LYS A 126 -12.09 10.38 -0.71
C LYS A 126 -11.64 8.91 -0.74
N ILE A 127 -11.68 8.23 0.42
CA ILE A 127 -11.34 6.79 0.52
C ILE A 127 -12.31 5.96 -0.33
N LYS A 128 -13.63 6.20 -0.23
CA LYS A 128 -14.64 5.49 -1.05
C LYS A 128 -14.42 5.73 -2.54
N SER A 129 -14.11 6.96 -2.95
CA SER A 129 -13.84 7.30 -4.35
C SER A 129 -12.60 6.59 -4.87
N GLU A 130 -11.54 6.48 -4.08
CA GLU A 130 -10.31 5.77 -4.43
C GLU A 130 -10.53 4.25 -4.54
N ILE A 131 -11.27 3.66 -3.61
CA ILE A 131 -11.67 2.25 -3.68
C ILE A 131 -12.48 1.98 -4.96
N LEU A 132 -13.44 2.85 -5.27
CA LEU A 132 -14.25 2.74 -6.48
C LEU A 132 -13.37 2.85 -7.73
N TYR A 133 -12.49 3.83 -7.77
CA TYR A 133 -11.54 4.06 -8.86
C TYR A 133 -10.67 2.82 -9.11
N ASN A 134 -10.07 2.25 -8.06
CA ASN A 134 -9.22 1.06 -8.14
C ASN A 134 -10.03 -0.19 -8.54
N LYS A 135 -11.27 -0.34 -8.03
CA LYS A 135 -12.17 -1.44 -8.37
C LYS A 135 -12.57 -1.45 -9.84
N TYR A 136 -12.82 -0.28 -10.41
CA TYR A 136 -13.27 -0.18 -11.80
C TYR A 136 -12.16 -0.12 -12.83
N ASP A 137 -10.90 0.09 -12.40
CA ASP A 137 -9.73 0.21 -13.28
C ASP A 137 -10.00 1.13 -14.49
N VAL A 138 -10.49 2.33 -14.16
CA VAL A 138 -11.14 3.27 -15.11
C VAL A 138 -10.25 3.56 -16.30
N PHE A 139 -8.96 3.85 -16.08
CA PHE A 139 -8.04 4.19 -17.17
C PHE A 139 -7.80 3.05 -18.14
N LYS A 140 -7.69 1.81 -17.66
CA LYS A 140 -7.51 0.65 -18.51
C LYS A 140 -8.72 0.39 -19.38
N LYS A 141 -9.94 0.57 -18.84
CA LYS A 141 -11.18 0.44 -19.60
C LYS A 141 -11.31 1.56 -20.64
N ILE A 142 -11.06 2.82 -20.26
CA ILE A 142 -11.10 3.96 -21.18
C ILE A 142 -10.08 3.78 -22.31
N PHE A 143 -8.85 3.35 -22.02
CA PHE A 143 -7.84 3.05 -23.03
C PHE A 143 -8.36 2.02 -24.05
N SER A 144 -8.97 0.93 -23.59
CA SER A 144 -9.54 -0.09 -24.46
C SER A 144 -10.67 0.47 -25.34
N TRP A 145 -11.56 1.28 -24.78
CA TRP A 145 -12.63 1.93 -25.56
C TRP A 145 -12.10 2.88 -26.61
N TYR A 146 -11.10 3.70 -26.30
CA TYR A 146 -10.47 4.59 -27.29
C TYR A 146 -9.77 3.80 -28.40
N LEU A 147 -9.11 2.69 -28.05
CA LEU A 147 -8.49 1.81 -29.03
C LEU A 147 -9.53 1.25 -30.01
N TYR A 148 -10.64 0.71 -29.50
CA TYR A 148 -11.72 0.18 -30.35
C TYR A 148 -12.37 1.27 -31.20
N ALA A 149 -12.66 2.43 -30.66
CA ALA A 149 -13.21 3.56 -31.40
C ALA A 149 -12.24 4.03 -32.50
N GLY A 150 -10.95 4.15 -32.21
CA GLY A 150 -9.95 4.51 -33.20
C GLY A 150 -9.82 3.49 -34.32
N LEU A 151 -9.87 2.21 -34.01
CA LEU A 151 -9.80 1.12 -34.97
C LEU A 151 -11.06 1.09 -35.86
N PHE A 152 -12.23 1.34 -35.29
CA PHE A 152 -13.50 1.46 -36.02
C PHE A 152 -13.49 2.65 -36.98
N LEU A 153 -13.06 3.83 -36.53
CA LEU A 153 -12.93 5.00 -37.39
C LEU A 153 -11.92 4.78 -38.52
N PHE A 154 -10.79 4.10 -38.22
CA PHE A 154 -9.81 3.74 -39.22
C PHE A 154 -10.40 2.82 -40.32
N LEU A 155 -11.19 1.83 -39.94
CA LEU A 155 -11.87 0.95 -40.90
C LEU A 155 -12.87 1.74 -41.79
N ILE A 156 -13.64 2.66 -41.20
CA ILE A 156 -14.55 3.54 -41.98
C ILE A 156 -13.73 4.35 -42.99
N LEU A 157 -12.60 4.90 -42.60
CA LEU A 157 -11.73 5.68 -43.45
C LEU A 157 -11.21 4.85 -44.64
N ILE A 158 -10.76 3.61 -44.38
CA ILE A 158 -10.37 2.68 -45.45
C ILE A 158 -11.52 2.41 -46.41
N ILE A 159 -12.72 2.10 -45.91
CA ILE A 159 -13.92 1.85 -46.76
C ILE A 159 -14.26 3.08 -47.60
N GLN A 160 -14.13 4.28 -47.04
CA GLN A 160 -14.37 5.54 -47.76
C GLN A 160 -13.40 5.75 -48.90
N ILE A 161 -12.11 5.42 -48.71
CA ILE A 161 -11.08 5.50 -49.77
C ILE A 161 -11.42 4.57 -50.95
N PHE A 162 -11.83 3.32 -50.65
CA PHE A 162 -12.11 2.34 -51.67
C PHE A 162 -13.48 2.56 -52.39
N ASN A 163 -14.49 3.06 -51.67
CA ASN A 163 -15.86 3.17 -52.23
C ASN A 163 -16.18 4.49 -52.94
N ARG A 164 -15.27 5.48 -53.00
CA ARG A 164 -15.49 6.81 -53.58
C ARG A 164 -16.84 7.51 -53.29
N LYS A 165 -17.71 6.90 -52.49
CA LYS A 165 -18.95 7.51 -52.02
C LYS A 165 -18.64 8.30 -50.75
N LYS A 166 -19.00 9.59 -50.77
CA LYS A 166 -18.89 10.45 -49.57
C LYS A 166 -19.89 9.96 -48.53
N VAL A 167 -19.47 9.02 -47.68
CA VAL A 167 -20.35 8.45 -46.67
C VAL A 167 -20.50 9.37 -45.46
N PHE A 168 -19.53 10.27 -45.22
CA PHE A 168 -19.58 11.24 -44.12
C PHE A 168 -18.98 12.58 -44.52
N VAL A 169 -19.82 13.48 -45.06
CA VAL A 169 -19.44 14.89 -45.27
C VAL A 169 -20.00 15.81 -44.16
N TYR A 170 -20.80 15.28 -43.25
CA TYR A 170 -21.47 16.06 -42.20
C TYR A 170 -21.33 15.33 -40.83
N LEU A 171 -20.17 15.48 -40.18
CA LEU A 171 -20.01 15.35 -38.75
C LEU A 171 -19.15 16.50 -38.23
#